data_28dd8f9da466c91e69c56b1661c923f1
#
_entry.id   28dd8f9da466c91e69c56b1661c923f1
#
_cell.length_a   1.000
_cell.length_b   1.000
_cell.length_c   1.000
_cell.angle_alpha   90.00
_cell.angle_beta   90.00
_cell.angle_gamma   90.00
#
_symmetry.space_group_name_H-M   'P 1'
#
loop_
_entity.id
_entity.type
_entity.pdbx_description
1 polymer ?
#
loop_
_entity_poly.entity_id
_entity_poly.type
_entity_poly.pdbx_seq_one_letter_code
_entity_poly.pdbx_strand_id
1 'polypeptide(L)'
;AASLLVRAPNPDIAMIDPADIHYYQPGWTMVGAGVFDAATTARTMASVLPRGVHWLKSAVAAFEPERDAVILDGCRVVKYQQLVVCPGLKLDWHGISGLTDTLGRNGVTSNYRYDLAPYTWQLVKQLGQDKRGAKALFTQPPMPIKCAGAPQKAMYLSADHWRRSGVLDDIDIQFCNAGAVLFGVADYVPALMEYVKAYNIGLNFGQTLLAVDGPGRKATFSRANADGSKDIITREFDMIHVVPPQKSPDFIRVSPLSDAAGWVDVDPATLRHKTYPNIFALGDVGNTPNAKTAAAARKQAPVVAHNLLATRGATRGEAKYDGYGSCPLTVERGKIVLAEFTYGGKLAPSFPQWLIDGTRPSRLAWYLKERLLPPLYWEGMLKGREWLAQPEMVG
;
A
#
# COMPACT_ATOMS: atom_id res chain seq x y z
N ALA A 1 10.36 10.09 -12.44
CA ALA A 1 11.70 10.53 -12.92
C ALA A 1 12.28 9.52 -13.91
N ALA A 2 12.51 8.27 -13.54
CA ALA A 2 13.16 7.28 -14.42
C ALA A 2 12.42 7.08 -15.76
N SER A 3 11.09 7.02 -15.75
CA SER A 3 10.27 6.93 -16.97
C SER A 3 10.38 8.17 -17.88
N LEU A 4 10.61 9.34 -17.32
CA LEU A 4 10.88 10.57 -18.09
C LEU A 4 12.27 10.55 -18.74
N LEU A 5 13.28 10.11 -17.97
CA LEU A 5 14.66 10.04 -18.47
C LEU A 5 14.84 9.11 -19.68
N VAL A 6 14.07 8.03 -19.74
CA VAL A 6 14.13 7.10 -20.88
C VAL A 6 13.35 7.58 -22.12
N ARG A 7 12.49 8.62 -21.97
CA ARG A 7 11.63 9.15 -23.02
C ARG A 7 12.07 10.49 -23.58
N ALA A 8 12.78 11.30 -22.80
CA ALA A 8 13.15 12.64 -23.17
C ALA A 8 14.68 12.81 -23.24
N PRO A 9 15.24 13.47 -24.25
CA PRO A 9 16.65 13.80 -24.28
C PRO A 9 16.93 14.90 -23.23
N ASN A 10 17.85 14.62 -22.30
CA ASN A 10 18.36 15.57 -21.29
C ASN A 10 17.26 16.39 -20.57
N PRO A 11 16.25 15.77 -19.95
CA PRO A 11 15.23 16.50 -19.23
C PRO A 11 15.85 17.08 -17.93
N ASP A 12 15.52 18.34 -17.61
CA ASP A 12 15.88 18.94 -16.31
C ASP A 12 14.84 18.50 -15.27
N ILE A 13 15.21 17.57 -14.40
CA ILE A 13 14.33 16.98 -13.40
C ILE A 13 14.89 17.24 -12.01
N ALA A 14 14.12 17.95 -11.17
CA ALA A 14 14.32 18.00 -9.74
C ALA A 14 13.36 17.04 -9.02
N MET A 15 13.86 16.28 -8.05
CA MET A 15 13.07 15.47 -7.15
C MET A 15 13.18 16.03 -5.72
N ILE A 16 12.03 16.39 -5.15
CA ILE A 16 11.94 16.94 -3.80
C ILE A 16 11.48 15.81 -2.88
N ASP A 17 12.32 15.39 -1.95
CA ASP A 17 12.04 14.36 -0.96
C ASP A 17 12.96 14.52 0.25
N PRO A 18 12.44 14.63 1.49
CA PRO A 18 13.25 14.78 2.70
C PRO A 18 13.89 13.48 3.18
N ALA A 19 13.44 12.31 2.66
CA ALA A 19 13.83 11.01 3.21
C ALA A 19 15.25 10.58 2.80
N ASP A 20 16.04 10.09 3.75
CA ASP A 20 17.36 9.50 3.49
C ASP A 20 17.29 8.07 2.98
N ILE A 21 16.21 7.37 3.34
CA ILE A 21 16.03 5.96 3.05
C ILE A 21 14.80 5.75 2.19
N HIS A 22 14.97 4.96 1.14
CA HIS A 22 13.91 4.48 0.29
C HIS A 22 13.57 3.03 0.63
N TYR A 23 12.28 2.72 0.78
CA TYR A 23 11.80 1.42 1.23
C TYR A 23 11.02 0.67 0.15
N TYR A 24 11.32 -0.61 -0.02
CA TYR A 24 10.48 -1.56 -0.73
C TYR A 24 9.35 -2.04 0.18
N GLN A 25 8.34 -1.19 0.38
CA GLN A 25 7.22 -1.44 1.29
C GLN A 25 6.45 -2.76 1.04
N PRO A 26 6.28 -3.24 -0.23
CA PRO A 26 5.64 -4.54 -0.48
C PRO A 26 6.34 -5.74 0.16
N GLY A 27 7.60 -5.58 0.57
CA GLY A 27 8.39 -6.58 1.29
C GLY A 27 8.06 -6.70 2.78
N TRP A 28 7.45 -5.69 3.41
CA TRP A 28 7.28 -5.67 4.87
C TRP A 28 6.33 -6.76 5.38
N THR A 29 5.33 -7.18 4.61
CA THR A 29 4.50 -8.34 4.97
C THR A 29 5.31 -9.65 4.96
N MET A 30 6.34 -9.74 4.12
CA MET A 30 7.25 -10.89 4.07
C MET A 30 8.27 -10.83 5.23
N VAL A 31 8.67 -9.63 5.67
CA VAL A 31 9.48 -9.44 6.89
C VAL A 31 8.69 -9.87 8.12
N GLY A 32 7.43 -9.42 8.27
CA GLY A 32 6.55 -9.80 9.38
C GLY A 32 6.18 -11.28 9.41
N ALA A 33 6.51 -12.04 8.38
CA ALA A 33 6.36 -13.49 8.27
C ALA A 33 7.70 -14.25 8.32
N GLY A 34 8.82 -13.56 8.57
CA GLY A 34 10.15 -14.18 8.63
C GLY A 34 10.66 -14.77 7.31
N VAL A 35 10.18 -14.24 6.17
CA VAL A 35 10.62 -14.65 4.84
C VAL A 35 11.73 -13.75 4.32
N PHE A 36 11.63 -12.44 4.60
CA PHE A 36 12.65 -11.45 4.23
C PHE A 36 13.36 -10.92 5.47
N ASP A 37 14.63 -10.60 5.33
CA ASP A 37 15.33 -9.71 6.24
C ASP A 37 14.87 -8.26 5.97
N ALA A 38 14.59 -7.49 7.02
CA ALA A 38 14.17 -6.10 6.92
C ALA A 38 15.17 -5.25 6.14
N ALA A 39 16.47 -5.44 6.37
CA ALA A 39 17.53 -4.69 5.70
C ALA A 39 17.48 -4.81 4.16
N THR A 40 17.01 -5.95 3.62
CA THR A 40 16.88 -6.15 2.18
C THR A 40 15.80 -5.27 1.53
N THR A 41 14.91 -4.70 2.35
CA THR A 41 13.81 -3.84 1.91
C THR A 41 14.11 -2.35 2.00
N ALA A 42 15.34 -1.98 2.36
CA ALA A 42 15.77 -0.59 2.52
C ALA A 42 17.05 -0.30 1.72
N ARG A 43 17.09 0.87 1.08
CA ARG A 43 18.30 1.42 0.42
C ARG A 43 18.37 2.91 0.67
N THR A 44 19.57 3.50 0.65
CA THR A 44 19.69 4.96 0.73
C THR A 44 19.02 5.62 -0.48
N MET A 45 18.35 6.74 -0.28
CA MET A 45 17.71 7.50 -1.36
C MET A 45 18.72 7.82 -2.46
N ALA A 46 19.93 8.25 -2.09
CA ALA A 46 20.99 8.57 -3.03
C ALA A 46 21.37 7.41 -3.95
N SER A 47 21.30 6.15 -3.46
CA SER A 47 21.65 4.96 -4.26
C SER A 47 20.58 4.55 -5.27
N VAL A 48 19.34 5.01 -5.09
CA VAL A 48 18.20 4.65 -5.95
C VAL A 48 17.75 5.78 -6.88
N LEU A 49 18.24 6.99 -6.66
CA LEU A 49 17.99 8.12 -7.55
C LEU A 49 18.55 7.84 -8.95
N PRO A 50 17.78 8.04 -10.01
CA PRO A 50 18.30 7.94 -11.36
C PRO A 50 19.38 9.02 -11.62
N ARG A 51 20.41 8.67 -12.37
CA ARG A 51 21.45 9.63 -12.80
C ARG A 51 20.79 10.74 -13.62
N GLY A 52 21.20 11.99 -13.40
CA GLY A 52 20.65 13.16 -14.09
C GLY A 52 19.40 13.76 -13.41
N VAL A 53 19.01 13.26 -12.22
CA VAL A 53 17.97 13.86 -11.39
C VAL A 53 18.61 14.68 -10.27
N HIS A 54 18.20 15.94 -10.14
CA HIS A 54 18.62 16.82 -9.04
C HIS A 54 17.80 16.52 -7.77
N TRP A 55 18.44 15.99 -6.74
CA TRP A 55 17.77 15.76 -5.48
C TRP A 55 17.77 16.99 -4.58
N LEU A 56 16.60 17.55 -4.32
CA LEU A 56 16.37 18.59 -3.34
C LEU A 56 15.89 17.92 -2.05
N LYS A 57 16.82 17.69 -1.12
CA LYS A 57 16.51 17.09 0.19
C LYS A 57 15.79 18.07 1.08
N SER A 58 14.48 18.18 0.91
CA SER A 58 13.60 19.11 1.63
C SER A 58 12.17 18.60 1.55
N ALA A 59 11.32 18.98 2.49
CA ALA A 59 9.89 18.74 2.39
C ALA A 59 9.18 19.87 1.65
N VAL A 60 8.04 19.52 1.02
CA VAL A 60 7.12 20.49 0.43
C VAL A 60 6.21 21.01 1.51
N ALA A 61 6.14 22.35 1.66
CA ALA A 61 5.26 23.03 2.60
C ALA A 61 3.94 23.47 1.95
N ALA A 62 4.00 23.99 0.70
CA ALA A 62 2.81 24.48 -0.01
C ALA A 62 2.97 24.45 -1.54
N PHE A 63 1.86 24.65 -2.24
CA PHE A 63 1.81 24.81 -3.69
C PHE A 63 1.19 26.14 -4.07
N GLU A 64 1.77 26.81 -5.05
CA GLU A 64 1.24 28.03 -5.71
C GLU A 64 1.09 27.74 -7.21
N PRO A 65 0.09 26.95 -7.64
CA PRO A 65 -0.02 26.48 -9.01
C PRO A 65 -0.24 27.61 -10.02
N GLU A 66 -0.89 28.71 -9.66
CA GLU A 66 -1.07 29.88 -10.51
C GLU A 66 0.25 30.60 -10.82
N ARG A 67 1.29 30.34 -10.03
CA ARG A 67 2.63 30.90 -10.18
C ARG A 67 3.65 29.87 -10.63
N ASP A 68 3.22 28.65 -10.94
CA ASP A 68 4.07 27.51 -11.25
C ASP A 68 5.17 27.30 -10.20
N ALA A 69 4.79 27.29 -8.92
CA ALA A 69 5.73 27.25 -7.83
C ALA A 69 5.38 26.20 -6.75
N VAL A 70 6.42 25.61 -6.18
CA VAL A 70 6.38 24.78 -4.99
C VAL A 70 7.17 25.49 -3.89
N ILE A 71 6.58 25.63 -2.71
CA ILE A 71 7.22 26.18 -1.53
C ILE A 71 7.76 25.04 -0.70
N LEU A 72 9.04 25.08 -0.41
CA LEU A 72 9.72 24.10 0.45
C LEU A 72 9.80 24.60 1.89
N ASP A 73 10.14 23.71 2.81
CA ASP A 73 10.52 24.09 4.16
C ASP A 73 11.59 25.18 4.14
N GLY A 74 11.48 26.15 5.06
CA GLY A 74 12.35 27.33 5.08
C GLY A 74 12.00 28.39 4.01
N CYS A 75 10.78 28.35 3.46
CA CYS A 75 10.25 29.33 2.49
C CYS A 75 11.01 29.40 1.16
N ARG A 76 11.81 28.40 0.83
CA ARG A 76 12.50 28.34 -0.47
C ARG A 76 11.51 28.01 -1.58
N VAL A 77 11.51 28.82 -2.65
CA VAL A 77 10.62 28.67 -3.81
C VAL A 77 11.32 27.91 -4.92
N VAL A 78 10.65 26.88 -5.45
CA VAL A 78 11.08 26.15 -6.64
C VAL A 78 10.04 26.37 -7.74
N LYS A 79 10.48 26.97 -8.86
CA LYS A 79 9.66 27.14 -10.06
C LYS A 79 9.71 25.89 -10.92
N TYR A 80 8.60 25.57 -11.59
CA TYR A 80 8.51 24.43 -12.50
C TYR A 80 7.79 24.82 -13.80
N GLN A 81 8.06 24.11 -14.86
CA GLN A 81 7.25 24.13 -16.07
C GLN A 81 6.13 23.07 -15.97
N GLN A 82 6.46 21.95 -15.36
CA GLN A 82 5.53 20.85 -15.11
C GLN A 82 5.81 20.23 -13.74
N LEU A 83 4.75 19.77 -13.09
CA LEU A 83 4.84 19.20 -11.75
C LEU A 83 4.23 17.79 -11.71
N VAL A 84 4.93 16.85 -11.08
CA VAL A 84 4.38 15.52 -10.75
C VAL A 84 4.31 15.38 -9.24
N VAL A 85 3.10 15.18 -8.72
CA VAL A 85 2.82 15.07 -7.29
C VAL A 85 2.63 13.60 -6.91
N CYS A 86 3.53 13.03 -6.11
CA CYS A 86 3.50 11.61 -5.75
C CYS A 86 4.02 11.30 -4.32
N PRO A 87 3.63 12.07 -3.27
CA PRO A 87 4.12 11.87 -1.90
C PRO A 87 3.53 10.63 -1.20
N GLY A 88 2.64 9.90 -1.85
CA GLY A 88 1.93 8.78 -1.23
C GLY A 88 0.81 9.24 -0.30
N LEU A 89 0.59 8.50 0.79
CA LEU A 89 -0.42 8.78 1.81
C LEU A 89 0.18 8.79 3.21
N LYS A 90 -0.57 9.35 4.16
CA LYS A 90 -0.21 9.43 5.58
C LYS A 90 -0.93 8.34 6.38
N LEU A 91 -0.19 7.60 7.19
CA LEU A 91 -0.73 6.66 8.17
C LEU A 91 -1.12 7.45 9.44
N ASP A 92 -2.39 7.41 9.81
CA ASP A 92 -2.91 8.18 10.94
C ASP A 92 -2.86 7.38 12.25
N TRP A 93 -1.64 7.20 12.78
CA TRP A 93 -1.42 6.47 14.04
C TRP A 93 -2.14 7.11 15.23
N HIS A 94 -2.30 8.43 15.23
CA HIS A 94 -3.02 9.19 16.26
C HIS A 94 -4.55 9.09 16.13
N GLY A 95 -5.06 8.59 15.03
CA GLY A 95 -6.49 8.36 14.82
C GLY A 95 -7.07 7.21 15.65
N ILE A 96 -6.22 6.45 16.37
CA ILE A 96 -6.62 5.38 17.29
C ILE A 96 -6.07 5.77 18.67
N SER A 97 -6.96 5.92 19.65
CA SER A 97 -6.60 6.34 21.01
C SER A 97 -5.65 5.34 21.66
N GLY A 98 -4.59 5.82 22.34
CA GLY A 98 -3.60 5.01 23.04
C GLY A 98 -2.64 4.20 22.14
N LEU A 99 -2.86 4.17 20.81
CA LEU A 99 -2.03 3.36 19.92
C LEU A 99 -0.56 3.79 19.91
N THR A 100 -0.29 5.09 19.81
CA THR A 100 1.09 5.61 19.76
C THR A 100 1.89 5.31 21.01
N ASP A 101 1.23 5.17 22.14
CA ASP A 101 1.87 4.92 23.45
C ASP A 101 2.31 3.47 23.63
N THR A 102 1.82 2.56 22.80
CA THR A 102 2.06 1.11 22.93
C THR A 102 2.57 0.45 21.66
N LEU A 103 2.56 1.15 20.53
CA LEU A 103 3.01 0.59 19.24
C LEU A 103 4.49 0.16 19.29
N GLY A 104 4.77 -1.10 18.99
CA GLY A 104 6.09 -1.72 19.09
C GLY A 104 6.37 -2.38 20.45
N ARG A 105 5.39 -2.43 21.36
CA ARG A 105 5.46 -3.10 22.67
C ARG A 105 4.11 -3.67 23.07
N ASN A 106 4.04 -4.40 24.18
CA ASN A 106 2.80 -4.96 24.74
C ASN A 106 1.98 -5.81 23.74
N GLY A 107 2.62 -6.46 22.77
CA GLY A 107 1.91 -7.26 21.76
C GLY A 107 1.29 -6.44 20.62
N VAL A 108 1.51 -5.11 20.55
CA VAL A 108 0.93 -4.21 19.53
C VAL A 108 1.93 -3.96 18.42
N THR A 109 1.60 -4.36 17.19
CA THR A 109 2.51 -4.30 16.03
C THR A 109 1.80 -3.91 14.73
N SER A 110 2.57 -3.72 13.66
CA SER A 110 2.09 -3.43 12.31
C SER A 110 3.13 -3.71 11.24
N ASN A 111 2.72 -4.30 10.13
CA ASN A 111 3.56 -4.41 8.93
C ASN A 111 3.46 -3.17 8.01
N TYR A 112 2.82 -2.10 8.47
CA TYR A 112 2.75 -0.82 7.74
C TYR A 112 3.90 0.13 8.12
N ARG A 113 4.83 -0.31 8.97
CA ARG A 113 6.03 0.41 9.38
C ARG A 113 7.25 -0.51 9.35
N TYR A 114 8.35 -0.01 8.81
CA TYR A 114 9.59 -0.78 8.59
C TYR A 114 10.14 -1.41 9.88
N ASP A 115 10.23 -0.60 10.94
CA ASP A 115 10.78 -0.98 12.23
C ASP A 115 9.89 -1.95 13.04
N LEU A 116 8.60 -2.03 12.71
CA LEU A 116 7.63 -2.89 13.39
C LEU A 116 7.46 -4.26 12.73
N ALA A 117 7.76 -4.39 11.45
CA ALA A 117 7.62 -5.68 10.76
C ALA A 117 8.48 -6.80 11.38
N PRO A 118 9.75 -6.56 11.80
CA PRO A 118 10.50 -7.55 12.57
C PRO A 118 9.87 -7.92 13.91
N TYR A 119 9.27 -6.94 14.60
CA TYR A 119 8.55 -7.19 15.86
C TYR A 119 7.29 -8.03 15.63
N THR A 120 6.58 -7.83 14.52
CA THR A 120 5.47 -8.72 14.12
C THR A 120 5.94 -10.17 14.06
N TRP A 121 7.05 -10.45 13.40
CA TRP A 121 7.60 -11.80 13.31
C TRP A 121 8.02 -12.36 14.67
N GLN A 122 8.58 -11.53 15.53
CA GLN A 122 8.92 -11.93 16.90
C GLN A 122 7.68 -12.39 17.67
N LEU A 123 6.59 -11.60 17.64
CA LEU A 123 5.32 -11.93 18.28
C LEU A 123 4.71 -13.22 17.73
N VAL A 124 4.70 -13.37 16.39
CA VAL A 124 4.17 -14.57 15.72
C VAL A 124 4.91 -15.83 16.17
N LYS A 125 6.24 -15.78 16.33
CA LYS A 125 7.02 -16.94 16.80
C LYS A 125 6.76 -17.28 18.26
N GLN A 126 6.47 -16.30 19.09
CA GLN A 126 6.28 -16.50 20.55
C GLN A 126 4.84 -16.91 20.89
N LEU A 127 3.86 -16.47 20.08
CA LEU A 127 2.47 -16.73 20.40
C LEU A 127 2.14 -18.24 20.31
N GLY A 128 1.42 -18.73 21.30
CA GLY A 128 1.00 -20.13 21.38
C GLY A 128 2.05 -21.09 21.96
N GLN A 129 3.30 -20.63 22.19
CA GLN A 129 4.33 -21.50 22.80
C GLN A 129 4.14 -21.66 24.31
N ASP A 130 3.78 -20.56 24.98
CA ASP A 130 3.71 -20.52 26.45
C ASP A 130 2.28 -20.50 26.99
N LYS A 131 1.26 -20.41 26.13
CA LYS A 131 -0.13 -20.19 26.53
C LYS A 131 -1.12 -20.82 25.56
N ARG A 132 -2.00 -21.70 26.07
CA ARG A 132 -3.20 -22.15 25.34
C ARG A 132 -4.27 -21.05 25.34
N GLY A 133 -5.06 -20.98 24.26
CA GLY A 133 -6.10 -19.96 24.11
C GLY A 133 -5.54 -18.55 23.96
N ALA A 134 -4.35 -18.41 23.37
CA ALA A 134 -3.76 -17.12 23.03
C ALA A 134 -4.65 -16.38 21.99
N LYS A 135 -4.75 -15.05 22.10
CA LYS A 135 -5.64 -14.22 21.29
C LYS A 135 -4.85 -13.38 20.30
N ALA A 136 -5.04 -13.60 19.00
CA ALA A 136 -4.42 -12.85 17.92
C ALA A 136 -5.47 -12.03 17.17
N LEU A 137 -5.35 -10.70 17.25
CA LEU A 137 -6.23 -9.78 16.52
C LEU A 137 -5.51 -9.19 15.30
N PHE A 138 -6.21 -9.14 14.17
CA PHE A 138 -5.77 -8.44 12.96
C PHE A 138 -6.83 -7.43 12.57
N THR A 139 -6.43 -6.19 12.25
CA THR A 139 -7.39 -5.11 11.99
C THR A 139 -7.26 -4.55 10.60
N GLN A 140 -8.39 -4.10 10.02
CA GLN A 140 -8.44 -3.36 8.77
C GLN A 140 -9.36 -2.14 8.97
N PRO A 141 -8.85 -0.90 8.76
CA PRO A 141 -9.63 0.31 8.92
C PRO A 141 -10.59 0.53 7.73
N PRO A 142 -11.45 1.56 7.77
CA PRO A 142 -12.23 1.98 6.61
C PRO A 142 -11.34 2.32 5.40
N MET A 143 -11.87 2.15 4.20
CA MET A 143 -11.23 2.59 2.96
C MET A 143 -11.18 4.13 2.89
N PRO A 144 -10.20 4.72 2.19
CA PRO A 144 -9.16 4.06 1.39
C PRO A 144 -7.94 3.65 2.23
N ILE A 145 -7.32 2.52 1.86
CA ILE A 145 -6.02 2.10 2.42
C ILE A 145 -5.07 1.65 1.31
N LYS A 146 -3.77 1.85 1.52
CA LYS A 146 -2.78 1.26 0.62
C LYS A 146 -2.74 -0.25 0.82
N CYS A 147 -2.76 -1.00 -0.28
CA CYS A 147 -2.70 -2.45 -0.30
C CYS A 147 -3.74 -3.10 0.64
N ALA A 148 -5.05 -2.98 0.31
CA ALA A 148 -6.16 -3.51 1.12
C ALA A 148 -6.06 -5.02 1.47
N GLY A 149 -5.24 -5.78 0.76
CA GLY A 149 -4.92 -7.17 1.12
C GLY A 149 -3.77 -7.32 2.12
N ALA A 150 -3.03 -6.27 2.49
CA ALA A 150 -1.87 -6.42 3.38
C ALA A 150 -2.24 -6.83 4.82
N PRO A 151 -3.36 -6.38 5.42
CA PRO A 151 -3.82 -6.88 6.72
C PRO A 151 -4.05 -8.39 6.71
N GLN A 152 -4.70 -8.89 5.65
CA GLN A 152 -4.96 -10.32 5.45
C GLN A 152 -3.68 -11.14 5.25
N LYS A 153 -2.68 -10.59 4.55
CA LYS A 153 -1.38 -11.27 4.38
C LYS A 153 -0.69 -11.50 5.71
N ALA A 154 -0.71 -10.52 6.62
CA ALA A 154 -0.19 -10.66 7.96
C ALA A 154 -0.90 -11.80 8.71
N MET A 155 -2.23 -11.81 8.64
CA MET A 155 -3.06 -12.82 9.27
C MET A 155 -2.80 -14.24 8.73
N TYR A 156 -2.87 -14.43 7.41
CA TYR A 156 -2.69 -15.75 6.79
C TYR A 156 -1.29 -16.31 7.03
N LEU A 157 -0.24 -15.49 6.87
CA LEU A 157 1.14 -15.96 7.07
C LEU A 157 1.43 -16.27 8.53
N SER A 158 0.82 -15.56 9.47
CA SER A 158 0.89 -15.89 10.91
C SER A 158 0.19 -17.21 11.20
N ALA A 159 -1.04 -17.39 10.71
CA ALA A 159 -1.82 -18.62 10.86
C ALA A 159 -1.11 -19.83 10.24
N ASP A 160 -0.51 -19.66 9.06
CA ASP A 160 0.29 -20.73 8.43
C ASP A 160 1.52 -21.10 9.27
N HIS A 161 2.18 -20.12 9.88
CA HIS A 161 3.29 -20.40 10.78
C HIS A 161 2.81 -21.21 11.98
N TRP A 162 1.73 -20.81 12.64
CA TRP A 162 1.16 -21.53 13.80
C TRP A 162 0.69 -22.92 13.43
N ARG A 163 0.07 -23.11 12.26
CA ARG A 163 -0.30 -24.42 11.74
C ARG A 163 0.92 -25.35 11.58
N ARG A 164 1.99 -24.81 10.97
CA ARG A 164 3.23 -25.59 10.74
C ARG A 164 4.01 -25.87 12.04
N SER A 165 3.84 -25.01 13.03
CA SER A 165 4.44 -25.18 14.37
C SER A 165 3.59 -26.06 15.29
N GLY A 166 2.39 -26.48 14.86
CA GLY A 166 1.51 -27.35 15.65
C GLY A 166 0.77 -26.65 16.79
N VAL A 167 0.71 -25.31 16.77
CA VAL A 167 0.08 -24.50 17.85
C VAL A 167 -1.18 -23.75 17.39
N LEU A 168 -1.63 -23.96 16.15
CA LEU A 168 -2.77 -23.22 15.57
C LEU A 168 -4.04 -23.37 16.41
N ASP A 169 -4.34 -24.57 16.89
CA ASP A 169 -5.55 -24.89 17.67
C ASP A 169 -5.54 -24.25 19.07
N ASP A 170 -4.38 -23.78 19.54
CA ASP A 170 -4.21 -23.06 20.80
C ASP A 170 -4.35 -21.53 20.64
N ILE A 171 -4.69 -21.03 19.43
CA ILE A 171 -4.74 -19.59 19.14
C ILE A 171 -6.11 -19.20 18.58
N ASP A 172 -6.80 -18.29 19.26
CA ASP A 172 -8.02 -17.63 18.76
C ASP A 172 -7.62 -16.50 17.80
N ILE A 173 -7.83 -16.70 16.50
CA ILE A 173 -7.49 -15.72 15.44
C ILE A 173 -8.73 -14.95 15.04
N GLN A 174 -8.71 -13.64 15.20
CA GLN A 174 -9.83 -12.76 14.84
C GLN A 174 -9.41 -11.69 13.83
N PHE A 175 -10.13 -11.57 12.73
CA PHE A 175 -9.99 -10.49 11.75
C PHE A 175 -11.11 -9.47 11.93
N CYS A 176 -10.78 -8.28 12.43
CA CYS A 176 -11.71 -7.17 12.65
C CYS A 176 -11.59 -6.18 11.48
N ASN A 177 -12.57 -6.17 10.60
CA ASN A 177 -12.60 -5.36 9.39
C ASN A 177 -13.72 -4.32 9.47
N ALA A 178 -13.40 -3.05 9.28
CA ALA A 178 -14.38 -1.98 9.21
C ALA A 178 -15.31 -2.08 7.97
N GLY A 179 -14.87 -2.75 6.92
CA GLY A 179 -15.68 -3.02 5.73
C GLY A 179 -16.64 -4.19 5.91
N ALA A 180 -17.52 -4.37 4.92
CA ALA A 180 -18.57 -5.39 4.93
C ALA A 180 -18.15 -6.71 4.25
N VAL A 181 -17.00 -6.75 3.56
CA VAL A 181 -16.54 -7.90 2.76
C VAL A 181 -15.07 -8.21 3.03
N LEU A 182 -14.69 -9.46 2.82
CA LEU A 182 -13.31 -9.90 3.03
C LEU A 182 -12.35 -9.25 2.01
N PHE A 183 -12.74 -9.18 0.74
CA PHE A 183 -11.97 -8.56 -0.33
C PHE A 183 -12.89 -7.92 -1.36
N GLY A 184 -12.48 -6.78 -1.93
CA GLY A 184 -13.33 -5.96 -2.81
C GLY A 184 -13.58 -6.54 -4.21
N VAL A 185 -12.83 -7.58 -4.64
CA VAL A 185 -13.05 -8.28 -5.90
C VAL A 185 -13.51 -9.70 -5.59
N ALA A 186 -14.78 -9.98 -5.90
CA ALA A 186 -15.49 -11.18 -5.47
C ALA A 186 -14.87 -12.49 -5.96
N ASP A 187 -14.27 -12.49 -7.16
CA ASP A 187 -13.66 -13.66 -7.79
C ASP A 187 -12.52 -14.28 -6.96
N TYR A 188 -11.86 -13.50 -6.11
CA TYR A 188 -10.78 -14.01 -5.26
C TYR A 188 -11.25 -14.50 -3.89
N VAL A 189 -12.48 -14.14 -3.49
CA VAL A 189 -13.02 -14.46 -2.15
C VAL A 189 -13.12 -15.97 -1.90
N PRO A 190 -13.58 -16.82 -2.83
CA PRO A 190 -13.68 -18.25 -2.59
C PRO A 190 -12.36 -18.90 -2.13
N ALA A 191 -11.25 -18.60 -2.82
CA ALA A 191 -9.92 -19.12 -2.44
C ALA A 191 -9.45 -18.59 -1.08
N LEU A 192 -9.75 -17.33 -0.75
CA LEU A 192 -9.42 -16.75 0.56
C LEU A 192 -10.22 -17.40 1.69
N MET A 193 -11.50 -17.70 1.45
CA MET A 193 -12.38 -18.36 2.42
C MET A 193 -11.97 -19.79 2.74
N GLU A 194 -11.32 -20.51 1.80
CA GLU A 194 -10.73 -21.82 2.09
C GLU A 194 -9.68 -21.71 3.20
N TYR A 195 -8.82 -20.68 3.15
CA TYR A 195 -7.81 -20.43 4.19
C TYR A 195 -8.42 -19.89 5.49
N VAL A 196 -9.46 -19.07 5.43
CA VAL A 196 -10.20 -18.63 6.62
C VAL A 196 -10.73 -19.86 7.37
N LYS A 197 -11.34 -20.82 6.67
CA LYS A 197 -11.84 -22.06 7.25
C LYS A 197 -10.71 -22.96 7.76
N ALA A 198 -9.66 -23.17 6.94
CA ALA A 198 -8.54 -24.05 7.27
C ALA A 198 -7.74 -23.57 8.50
N TYR A 199 -7.72 -22.27 8.76
CA TYR A 199 -7.04 -21.67 9.89
C TYR A 199 -7.97 -21.31 11.05
N ASN A 200 -9.26 -21.66 10.96
CA ASN A 200 -10.28 -21.35 11.96
C ASN A 200 -10.32 -19.86 12.35
N ILE A 201 -10.25 -18.98 11.33
CA ILE A 201 -10.22 -17.52 11.53
C ILE A 201 -11.64 -16.98 11.75
N GLY A 202 -11.87 -16.27 12.85
CA GLY A 202 -13.11 -15.52 13.09
C GLY A 202 -13.12 -14.22 12.28
N LEU A 203 -14.12 -14.06 11.40
CA LEU A 203 -14.32 -12.84 10.62
C LEU A 203 -15.33 -11.92 11.30
N ASN A 204 -14.93 -10.68 11.55
CA ASN A 204 -15.73 -9.64 12.21
C ASN A 204 -15.82 -8.42 11.30
N PHE A 205 -16.89 -8.30 10.55
CA PHE A 205 -17.15 -7.17 9.66
C PHE A 205 -17.87 -6.02 10.35
N GLY A 206 -17.75 -4.80 9.78
CA GLY A 206 -18.35 -3.58 10.33
C GLY A 206 -17.69 -3.13 11.65
N GLN A 207 -16.50 -3.64 11.98
CA GLN A 207 -15.79 -3.31 13.22
C GLN A 207 -14.61 -2.39 12.96
N THR A 208 -14.71 -1.15 13.46
CA THR A 208 -13.65 -0.13 13.36
C THR A 208 -12.91 -0.02 14.68
N LEU A 209 -11.59 -0.18 14.67
CA LEU A 209 -10.75 -0.01 15.86
C LEU A 209 -10.72 1.47 16.28
N LEU A 210 -11.05 1.75 17.55
CA LEU A 210 -11.09 3.09 18.13
C LEU A 210 -9.96 3.35 19.11
N ALA A 211 -9.58 2.34 19.92
CA ALA A 211 -8.58 2.50 20.96
C ALA A 211 -7.81 1.20 21.21
N VAL A 212 -6.56 1.34 21.67
CA VAL A 212 -5.70 0.23 22.12
C VAL A 212 -5.12 0.58 23.49
N ASP A 213 -5.44 -0.24 24.49
CA ASP A 213 -4.77 -0.26 25.79
C ASP A 213 -3.74 -1.40 25.79
N GLY A 214 -2.49 -1.06 25.48
CA GLY A 214 -1.42 -2.05 25.40
C GLY A 214 -1.09 -2.70 26.75
N PRO A 215 -0.88 -1.96 27.83
CA PRO A 215 -0.68 -2.52 29.17
C PRO A 215 -1.80 -3.44 29.62
N GLY A 216 -3.06 -3.04 29.41
CA GLY A 216 -4.25 -3.86 29.71
C GLY A 216 -4.57 -4.93 28.66
N ARG A 217 -3.84 -4.96 27.53
CA ARG A 217 -4.05 -5.88 26.40
C ARG A 217 -5.51 -5.89 25.91
N LYS A 218 -6.11 -4.71 25.75
CA LYS A 218 -7.48 -4.53 25.30
C LYS A 218 -7.55 -3.62 24.07
N ALA A 219 -8.39 -4.01 23.14
CA ALA A 219 -8.71 -3.24 21.93
C ALA A 219 -10.21 -2.93 21.90
N THR A 220 -10.57 -1.67 21.69
CA THR A 220 -11.95 -1.19 21.65
C THR A 220 -12.35 -0.90 20.23
N PHE A 221 -13.48 -1.47 19.81
CA PHE A 221 -14.04 -1.33 18.48
C PHE A 221 -15.43 -0.68 18.52
N SER A 222 -15.75 0.09 17.51
CA SER A 222 -17.10 0.44 17.15
C SER A 222 -17.66 -0.60 16.17
N ARG A 223 -18.81 -1.18 16.44
CA ARG A 223 -19.54 -2.06 15.52
C ARG A 223 -20.78 -1.35 15.01
N ALA A 224 -20.88 -1.21 13.69
CA ALA A 224 -22.09 -0.70 13.06
C ALA A 224 -23.18 -1.77 13.07
N ASN A 225 -24.38 -1.42 13.50
CA ASN A 225 -25.58 -2.27 13.49
C ASN A 225 -26.43 -1.98 12.24
N ALA A 226 -27.35 -2.89 11.91
CA ALA A 226 -28.22 -2.76 10.74
C ALA A 226 -29.17 -1.55 10.80
N ASP A 227 -29.52 -1.10 12.00
CA ASP A 227 -30.37 0.08 12.26
C ASP A 227 -29.59 1.42 12.23
N GLY A 228 -28.28 1.37 11.94
CA GLY A 228 -27.39 2.55 11.92
C GLY A 228 -26.83 2.93 13.29
N SER A 229 -27.24 2.27 14.38
CA SER A 229 -26.64 2.44 15.71
C SER A 229 -25.23 1.86 15.74
N LYS A 230 -24.47 2.18 16.81
CA LYS A 230 -23.12 1.64 17.00
C LYS A 230 -22.97 1.10 18.42
N ASP A 231 -22.50 -0.13 18.49
CA ASP A 231 -22.07 -0.74 19.75
C ASP A 231 -20.57 -0.50 19.98
N ILE A 232 -20.20 -0.47 21.23
CA ILE A 232 -18.79 -0.50 21.64
C ILE A 232 -18.46 -1.91 22.11
N ILE A 233 -17.45 -2.53 21.48
CA ILE A 233 -16.99 -3.88 21.79
C ILE A 233 -15.55 -3.80 22.25
N THR A 234 -15.23 -4.41 23.38
CA THR A 234 -13.87 -4.59 23.84
C THR A 234 -13.41 -6.03 23.64
N ARG A 235 -12.24 -6.21 23.05
CA ARG A 235 -11.58 -7.51 22.86
C ARG A 235 -10.24 -7.53 23.55
N GLU A 236 -9.93 -8.62 24.22
CA GLU A 236 -8.58 -8.86 24.72
C GLU A 236 -7.68 -9.41 23.62
N PHE A 237 -6.37 -9.18 23.74
CA PHE A 237 -5.37 -9.72 22.83
C PHE A 237 -4.07 -10.07 23.56
N ASP A 238 -3.38 -11.08 23.07
CA ASP A 238 -1.97 -11.32 23.37
C ASP A 238 -1.09 -10.70 22.25
N MET A 239 -1.60 -10.68 21.02
CA MET A 239 -1.02 -9.98 19.89
C MET A 239 -2.11 -9.24 19.11
N ILE A 240 -1.84 -7.98 18.72
CA ILE A 240 -2.67 -7.25 17.77
C ILE A 240 -1.82 -6.64 16.65
N HIS A 241 -2.16 -6.99 15.41
CA HIS A 241 -1.62 -6.34 14.22
C HIS A 241 -2.56 -5.21 13.79
N VAL A 242 -2.13 -3.97 13.97
CA VAL A 242 -2.93 -2.78 13.69
C VAL A 242 -2.61 -2.21 12.31
N VAL A 243 -3.65 -1.93 11.53
CA VAL A 243 -3.56 -1.04 10.38
C VAL A 243 -4.30 0.25 10.73
N PRO A 244 -3.61 1.40 10.81
CA PRO A 244 -4.25 2.66 11.16
C PRO A 244 -5.10 3.20 10.01
N PRO A 245 -6.05 4.11 10.26
CA PRO A 245 -6.69 4.90 9.22
C PRO A 245 -5.65 5.61 8.34
N GLN A 246 -5.99 5.86 7.09
CA GLN A 246 -5.07 6.45 6.12
C GLN A 246 -5.72 7.66 5.45
N LYS A 247 -4.94 8.69 5.25
CA LYS A 247 -5.38 9.96 4.68
C LYS A 247 -4.33 10.56 3.76
N SER A 248 -4.73 11.49 2.93
CA SER A 248 -3.79 12.29 2.16
C SER A 248 -2.86 13.08 3.09
N PRO A 249 -1.61 13.34 2.72
CA PRO A 249 -0.72 14.21 3.48
C PRO A 249 -1.33 15.60 3.76
N ASP A 250 -1.06 16.16 4.93
CA ASP A 250 -1.73 17.39 5.36
C ASP A 250 -1.47 18.57 4.40
N PHE A 251 -0.24 18.71 3.87
CA PHE A 251 0.10 19.76 2.91
C PHE A 251 -0.62 19.61 1.54
N ILE A 252 -1.08 18.40 1.20
CA ILE A 252 -1.95 18.18 0.05
C ILE A 252 -3.38 18.57 0.37
N ARG A 253 -3.91 18.13 1.53
CA ARG A 253 -5.31 18.35 1.92
C ARG A 253 -5.72 19.82 2.00
N VAL A 254 -4.78 20.69 2.34
CA VAL A 254 -5.02 22.15 2.44
C VAL A 254 -4.59 22.90 1.20
N SER A 255 -4.15 22.21 0.15
CA SER A 255 -3.64 22.81 -1.07
C SER A 255 -4.74 23.00 -2.12
N PRO A 256 -4.53 23.94 -3.07
CA PRO A 256 -5.43 24.12 -4.22
C PRO A 256 -5.44 22.89 -5.19
N LEU A 257 -4.59 21.89 -4.96
CA LEU A 257 -4.55 20.66 -5.77
C LEU A 257 -5.53 19.60 -5.30
N SER A 258 -6.16 19.76 -4.13
CA SER A 258 -7.01 18.73 -3.54
C SER A 258 -8.46 18.82 -3.96
N ASP A 259 -9.12 17.66 -4.05
CA ASP A 259 -10.57 17.56 -4.08
C ASP A 259 -11.19 17.74 -2.67
N ALA A 260 -12.52 17.64 -2.58
CA ALA A 260 -13.25 17.78 -1.31
C ALA A 260 -12.87 16.70 -0.26
N ALA A 261 -12.34 15.56 -0.69
CA ALA A 261 -11.86 14.50 0.20
C ALA A 261 -10.39 14.67 0.59
N GLY A 262 -9.71 15.69 0.03
CA GLY A 262 -8.33 16.03 0.32
C GLY A 262 -7.28 15.29 -0.49
N TRP A 263 -7.65 14.56 -1.54
CA TRP A 263 -6.73 13.88 -2.47
C TRP A 263 -6.47 14.76 -3.69
N VAL A 264 -5.33 14.58 -4.36
CA VAL A 264 -5.04 15.35 -5.58
C VAL A 264 -6.07 15.03 -6.65
N ASP A 265 -6.76 16.07 -7.17
CA ASP A 265 -7.88 15.94 -8.11
C ASP A 265 -7.41 15.76 -9.55
N VAL A 266 -7.32 14.50 -9.98
CA VAL A 266 -6.86 14.14 -11.33
C VAL A 266 -7.95 13.42 -12.12
N ASP A 267 -7.83 13.53 -13.43
CA ASP A 267 -8.56 12.64 -14.35
C ASP A 267 -8.06 11.19 -14.17
N PRO A 268 -8.93 10.20 -13.99
CA PRO A 268 -8.53 8.84 -13.64
C PRO A 268 -7.82 8.10 -14.80
N ALA A 269 -8.00 8.53 -16.04
CA ALA A 269 -7.36 7.90 -17.20
C ALA A 269 -6.01 8.53 -17.51
N THR A 270 -5.94 9.86 -17.55
CA THR A 270 -4.73 10.59 -17.97
C THR A 270 -3.79 10.93 -16.82
N LEU A 271 -4.30 10.91 -15.58
CA LEU A 271 -3.60 11.27 -14.33
C LEU A 271 -3.17 12.75 -14.30
N ARG A 272 -3.75 13.57 -15.17
CA ARG A 272 -3.56 15.01 -15.22
C ARG A 272 -4.53 15.69 -14.27
N HIS A 273 -4.08 16.74 -13.58
CA HIS A 273 -4.91 17.54 -12.69
C HIS A 273 -6.04 18.21 -13.49
N LYS A 274 -7.25 18.18 -12.95
CA LYS A 274 -8.44 18.66 -13.69
C LYS A 274 -8.43 20.17 -13.91
N THR A 275 -7.83 20.94 -12.99
CA THR A 275 -7.77 22.41 -13.10
C THR A 275 -6.45 22.88 -13.72
N TYR A 276 -5.32 22.27 -13.35
CA TYR A 276 -3.98 22.72 -13.75
C TYR A 276 -3.36 21.77 -14.76
N PRO A 277 -3.34 22.13 -16.08
CA PRO A 277 -2.99 21.20 -17.15
C PRO A 277 -1.52 20.78 -17.18
N ASN A 278 -0.64 21.50 -16.49
CA ASN A 278 0.79 21.19 -16.35
C ASN A 278 1.12 20.42 -15.04
N ILE A 279 0.09 20.02 -14.28
CA ILE A 279 0.26 19.24 -13.05
C ILE A 279 -0.32 17.83 -13.24
N PHE A 280 0.42 16.84 -12.76
CA PHE A 280 0.03 15.42 -12.77
C PHE A 280 0.18 14.84 -11.36
N ALA A 281 -0.60 13.81 -11.04
CA ALA A 281 -0.35 13.04 -9.83
C ALA A 281 -0.43 11.54 -10.09
N LEU A 282 0.31 10.77 -9.33
CA LEU A 282 0.30 9.31 -9.39
C LEU A 282 0.55 8.67 -8.02
N GLY A 283 0.27 7.38 -7.92
CA GLY A 283 0.40 6.63 -6.68
C GLY A 283 -0.76 6.91 -5.72
N ASP A 284 -0.49 6.76 -4.43
CA ASP A 284 -1.54 6.74 -3.41
C ASP A 284 -2.18 8.12 -3.13
N VAL A 285 -1.57 9.21 -3.58
CA VAL A 285 -2.05 10.58 -3.34
C VAL A 285 -3.21 10.99 -4.25
N GLY A 286 -3.36 10.37 -5.43
CA GLY A 286 -4.43 10.70 -6.38
C GLY A 286 -5.81 10.22 -5.89
N ASN A 287 -6.87 10.94 -6.31
CA ASN A 287 -8.27 10.59 -6.03
C ASN A 287 -8.82 9.49 -6.95
N THR A 288 -7.96 8.85 -7.74
CA THR A 288 -8.37 7.77 -8.64
C THR A 288 -8.97 6.57 -7.89
N PRO A 289 -10.03 5.92 -8.41
CA PRO A 289 -10.77 4.87 -7.70
C PRO A 289 -10.08 3.49 -7.72
N ASN A 290 -8.82 3.40 -8.16
CA ASN A 290 -8.06 2.17 -8.15
C ASN A 290 -7.55 1.79 -6.75
N ALA A 291 -7.17 0.53 -6.60
CA ALA A 291 -6.44 0.09 -5.42
C ALA A 291 -5.09 0.78 -5.29
N LYS A 292 -4.82 1.42 -4.15
CA LYS A 292 -3.56 2.11 -3.84
C LYS A 292 -2.45 1.08 -3.60
N THR A 293 -1.72 0.72 -4.68
CA THR A 293 -0.69 -0.32 -4.67
C THR A 293 0.57 0.10 -5.43
N ALA A 294 1.71 -0.51 -5.10
CA ALA A 294 2.95 -0.30 -5.86
C ALA A 294 2.82 -0.72 -7.34
N ALA A 295 1.98 -1.72 -7.62
CA ALA A 295 1.68 -2.16 -8.99
C ALA A 295 0.91 -1.08 -9.77
N ALA A 296 -0.05 -0.40 -9.12
CA ALA A 296 -0.75 0.75 -9.70
C ALA A 296 0.23 1.88 -10.01
N ALA A 297 1.05 2.31 -9.05
CA ALA A 297 2.06 3.35 -9.27
C ALA A 297 3.03 3.00 -10.41
N ARG A 298 3.40 1.71 -10.53
CA ARG A 298 4.24 1.21 -11.62
C ARG A 298 3.59 1.39 -13.00
N LYS A 299 2.29 1.14 -13.12
CA LYS A 299 1.52 1.34 -14.38
C LYS A 299 1.22 2.82 -14.65
N GLN A 300 1.01 3.61 -13.61
CA GLN A 300 0.73 5.04 -13.71
C GLN A 300 1.95 5.86 -14.15
N ALA A 301 3.16 5.50 -13.71
CA ALA A 301 4.36 6.28 -13.99
C ALA A 301 4.66 6.45 -15.49
N PRO A 302 4.59 5.42 -16.36
CA PRO A 302 4.72 5.57 -17.80
C PRO A 302 3.62 6.43 -18.45
N VAL A 303 2.37 6.31 -17.95
CA VAL A 303 1.24 7.15 -18.42
C VAL A 303 1.52 8.61 -18.14
N VAL A 304 1.88 8.95 -16.90
CA VAL A 304 2.22 10.34 -16.53
C VAL A 304 3.41 10.84 -17.32
N ALA A 305 4.47 10.04 -17.47
CA ALA A 305 5.66 10.45 -18.23
C ALA A 305 5.34 10.74 -19.70
N HIS A 306 4.50 9.91 -20.34
CA HIS A 306 4.06 10.14 -21.72
C HIS A 306 3.21 11.40 -21.83
N ASN A 307 2.15 11.53 -21.02
CA ASN A 307 1.21 12.64 -21.08
C ASN A 307 1.87 13.99 -20.75
N LEU A 308 2.82 13.98 -19.81
CA LEU A 308 3.63 15.15 -19.50
C LEU A 308 4.45 15.61 -20.72
N LEU A 309 5.03 14.71 -21.50
CA LEU A 309 5.75 15.03 -22.73
C LEU A 309 4.80 15.44 -23.86
N ALA A 310 3.61 14.85 -23.94
CA ALA A 310 2.58 15.22 -24.91
C ALA A 310 2.08 16.66 -24.72
N THR A 311 1.91 17.12 -23.48
CA THR A 311 1.54 18.53 -23.19
C THR A 311 2.61 19.53 -23.65
N ARG A 312 3.85 19.09 -23.87
CA ARG A 312 4.96 19.91 -24.44
C ARG A 312 5.13 19.73 -25.94
N GLY A 313 4.28 18.96 -26.59
CA GLY A 313 4.42 18.63 -28.02
C GLY A 313 5.62 17.71 -28.35
N ALA A 314 6.24 17.11 -27.32
CA ALA A 314 7.39 16.22 -27.52
C ALA A 314 6.99 14.78 -27.92
N THR A 315 5.74 14.39 -27.67
CA THR A 315 5.16 13.11 -28.11
C THR A 315 3.76 13.35 -28.68
N ARG A 316 3.24 12.39 -29.46
CA ARG A 316 1.88 12.44 -30.02
C ARG A 316 0.97 11.46 -29.29
N GLY A 317 -0.34 11.74 -29.32
CA GLY A 317 -1.36 10.90 -28.68
C GLY A 317 -1.38 11.05 -27.16
N GLU A 318 -2.37 10.47 -26.54
CA GLU A 318 -2.57 10.46 -25.10
C GLU A 318 -2.46 9.03 -24.58
N ALA A 319 -1.76 8.84 -23.47
CA ALA A 319 -1.67 7.55 -22.79
C ALA A 319 -2.76 7.45 -21.72
N LYS A 320 -3.34 6.26 -21.55
CA LYS A 320 -4.39 6.01 -20.55
C LYS A 320 -4.00 4.94 -19.55
N TYR A 321 -4.43 5.17 -18.34
CA TYR A 321 -4.38 4.22 -17.22
C TYR A 321 -5.78 3.60 -17.02
N ASP A 322 -5.84 2.29 -16.99
CA ASP A 322 -7.08 1.51 -16.93
C ASP A 322 -7.55 1.17 -15.50
N GLY A 323 -6.83 1.69 -14.50
CA GLY A 323 -7.11 1.37 -13.09
C GLY A 323 -6.42 0.11 -12.58
N TYR A 324 -5.46 -0.45 -13.33
CA TYR A 324 -4.75 -1.67 -12.93
C TYR A 324 -4.15 -1.56 -11.55
N GLY A 325 -4.47 -2.56 -10.72
CA GLY A 325 -3.87 -2.79 -9.43
C GLY A 325 -3.58 -4.27 -9.23
N SER A 326 -2.61 -4.57 -8.41
CA SER A 326 -2.31 -5.95 -8.04
C SER A 326 -2.07 -6.09 -6.55
N CYS A 327 -2.65 -7.13 -5.99
CA CYS A 327 -2.46 -7.52 -4.60
C CYS A 327 -2.11 -9.01 -4.51
N PRO A 328 -0.83 -9.37 -4.53
CA PRO A 328 -0.40 -10.74 -4.31
C PRO A 328 -0.72 -11.18 -2.87
N LEU A 329 -1.87 -11.82 -2.66
CA LEU A 329 -2.36 -12.26 -1.35
C LEU A 329 -1.62 -13.53 -0.93
N THR A 330 -0.67 -13.39 -0.02
CA THR A 330 0.08 -14.51 0.55
C THR A 330 -0.80 -15.27 1.53
N VAL A 331 -1.30 -16.43 1.14
CA VAL A 331 -2.27 -17.23 1.90
C VAL A 331 -1.61 -18.30 2.76
N GLU A 332 -0.44 -18.78 2.35
CA GLU A 332 0.47 -19.63 3.13
C GLU A 332 1.90 -19.42 2.65
N ARG A 333 2.89 -19.85 3.38
CA ARG A 333 4.28 -19.84 2.89
C ARG A 333 4.41 -20.79 1.71
N GLY A 334 4.74 -20.24 0.55
CA GLY A 334 4.85 -20.96 -0.70
C GLY A 334 3.64 -20.82 -1.63
N LYS A 335 2.55 -20.16 -1.22
CA LYS A 335 1.40 -19.94 -2.12
C LYS A 335 0.79 -18.53 -2.01
N ILE A 336 0.36 -18.02 -3.15
CA ILE A 336 -0.25 -16.70 -3.33
C ILE A 336 -1.50 -16.83 -4.21
N VAL A 337 -2.57 -16.19 -3.81
CA VAL A 337 -3.67 -15.79 -4.69
C VAL A 337 -3.27 -14.45 -5.30
N LEU A 338 -3.03 -14.43 -6.63
CA LEU A 338 -2.52 -13.26 -7.35
C LEU A 338 -3.67 -12.41 -7.86
N ALA A 339 -4.20 -11.55 -6.99
CA ALA A 339 -5.28 -10.65 -7.37
C ALA A 339 -4.74 -9.52 -8.26
N GLU A 340 -5.23 -9.47 -9.50
CA GLU A 340 -4.93 -8.44 -10.51
C GLU A 340 -6.24 -7.98 -11.13
N PHE A 341 -6.50 -6.68 -11.13
CA PHE A 341 -7.79 -6.12 -11.56
C PHE A 341 -7.64 -4.66 -11.99
N THR A 342 -8.58 -4.21 -12.80
CA THR A 342 -8.72 -2.81 -13.26
C THR A 342 -9.91 -2.13 -12.59
N TYR A 343 -10.28 -0.92 -13.06
CA TYR A 343 -11.45 -0.19 -12.58
C TYR A 343 -12.71 -1.06 -12.60
N GLY A 344 -13.52 -0.92 -11.55
CA GLY A 344 -14.73 -1.73 -11.37
C GLY A 344 -14.49 -3.17 -10.95
N GLY A 345 -13.25 -3.52 -10.56
CA GLY A 345 -12.91 -4.87 -10.09
C GLY A 345 -12.84 -5.93 -11.21
N LYS A 346 -12.70 -5.51 -12.47
CA LYS A 346 -12.55 -6.43 -13.60
C LYS A 346 -11.21 -7.16 -13.52
N LEU A 347 -11.21 -8.47 -13.70
CA LEU A 347 -9.98 -9.26 -13.72
C LEU A 347 -9.05 -8.83 -14.85
N ALA A 348 -7.77 -8.66 -14.52
CA ALA A 348 -6.73 -8.22 -15.46
C ALA A 348 -5.42 -8.99 -15.25
N PRO A 349 -5.40 -10.31 -15.48
CA PRO A 349 -4.24 -11.15 -15.22
C PRO A 349 -3.07 -10.77 -16.14
N SER A 350 -1.88 -10.58 -15.56
CA SER A 350 -0.63 -10.32 -16.31
C SER A 350 -0.07 -11.58 -16.98
N PHE A 351 -0.53 -12.76 -16.59
CA PHE A 351 -0.06 -14.05 -17.10
C PHE A 351 -1.20 -14.86 -17.68
N PRO A 352 -0.96 -15.72 -18.68
CA PRO A 352 -1.95 -16.66 -19.16
C PRO A 352 -2.48 -17.55 -18.03
N GLN A 353 -3.79 -17.80 -17.99
CA GLN A 353 -4.44 -18.55 -16.91
C GLN A 353 -3.87 -19.96 -16.73
N TRP A 354 -3.43 -20.62 -17.81
CA TRP A 354 -2.77 -21.94 -17.74
C TRP A 354 -1.43 -21.91 -17.00
N LEU A 355 -0.76 -20.74 -16.93
CA LEU A 355 0.51 -20.55 -16.21
C LEU A 355 0.28 -20.10 -14.77
N ILE A 356 -0.52 -19.06 -14.56
CA ILE A 356 -0.93 -18.55 -13.25
C ILE A 356 -2.42 -18.21 -13.31
N ASP A 357 -3.24 -19.08 -12.71
CA ASP A 357 -4.62 -18.74 -12.39
C ASP A 357 -4.61 -17.90 -11.10
N GLY A 358 -4.77 -16.59 -11.25
CA GLY A 358 -4.71 -15.64 -10.12
C GLY A 358 -5.81 -15.86 -9.08
N THR A 359 -6.93 -16.53 -9.44
CA THR A 359 -8.05 -16.85 -8.53
C THR A 359 -7.76 -18.05 -7.63
N ARG A 360 -6.66 -18.76 -7.87
CA ARG A 360 -6.25 -19.95 -7.11
C ARG A 360 -4.88 -19.77 -6.45
N PRO A 361 -4.63 -20.45 -5.31
CA PRO A 361 -3.32 -20.42 -4.68
C PRO A 361 -2.22 -21.02 -5.57
N SER A 362 -1.19 -20.23 -5.90
CA SER A 362 -0.12 -20.60 -6.83
C SER A 362 1.27 -20.54 -6.19
N ARG A 363 2.08 -21.58 -6.36
CA ARG A 363 3.50 -21.62 -6.00
C ARG A 363 4.33 -20.73 -6.92
N LEU A 364 3.96 -20.66 -8.20
CA LEU A 364 4.68 -19.81 -9.16
C LEU A 364 4.48 -18.33 -8.83
N ALA A 365 3.28 -17.93 -8.39
CA ALA A 365 3.02 -16.57 -7.91
C ALA A 365 3.79 -16.25 -6.61
N TRP A 366 4.03 -17.25 -5.75
CA TRP A 366 4.93 -17.08 -4.60
C TRP A 366 6.37 -16.83 -5.05
N TYR A 367 6.90 -17.67 -5.96
CA TYR A 367 8.23 -17.49 -6.52
C TYR A 367 8.41 -16.11 -7.17
N LEU A 368 7.39 -15.67 -7.94
CA LEU A 368 7.35 -14.33 -8.51
C LEU A 368 7.52 -13.26 -7.42
N LYS A 369 6.71 -13.33 -6.35
CA LYS A 369 6.75 -12.33 -5.26
C LYS A 369 8.05 -12.38 -4.45
N GLU A 370 8.52 -13.58 -4.12
CA GLU A 370 9.69 -13.75 -3.25
C GLU A 370 10.99 -13.45 -3.97
N ARG A 371 11.14 -13.89 -5.25
CA ARG A 371 12.42 -13.87 -5.95
C ARG A 371 12.51 -12.86 -7.08
N LEU A 372 11.41 -12.59 -7.79
CA LEU A 372 11.45 -11.77 -9.00
C LEU A 372 10.99 -10.33 -8.77
N LEU A 373 9.98 -10.08 -7.94
CA LEU A 373 9.50 -8.71 -7.71
C LEU A 373 10.53 -7.79 -7.01
N PRO A 374 11.34 -8.22 -6.01
CA PRO A 374 12.34 -7.34 -5.43
C PRO A 374 13.39 -6.84 -6.45
N PRO A 375 14.08 -7.71 -7.23
CA PRO A 375 15.01 -7.22 -8.25
C PRO A 375 14.30 -6.43 -9.36
N LEU A 376 13.08 -6.81 -9.76
CA LEU A 376 12.30 -6.03 -10.71
C LEU A 376 12.02 -4.61 -10.20
N TYR A 377 11.78 -4.46 -8.91
CA TYR A 377 11.59 -3.15 -8.29
C TYR A 377 12.90 -2.34 -8.31
N TRP A 378 13.97 -2.88 -7.72
CA TRP A 378 15.22 -2.15 -7.54
C TRP A 378 15.97 -1.88 -8.85
N GLU A 379 16.05 -2.88 -9.75
CA GLU A 379 16.87 -2.83 -10.96
C GLU A 379 16.05 -2.62 -12.24
N GLY A 380 14.73 -2.72 -12.15
CA GLY A 380 13.81 -2.48 -13.26
C GLY A 380 13.04 -1.18 -13.09
N MET A 381 12.04 -1.17 -12.21
CA MET A 381 11.10 -0.06 -12.02
C MET A 381 11.80 1.26 -11.69
N LEU A 382 12.71 1.26 -10.72
CA LEU A 382 13.44 2.48 -10.32
C LEU A 382 14.45 2.97 -11.37
N LYS A 383 14.75 2.15 -12.38
CA LYS A 383 15.63 2.49 -13.51
C LYS A 383 14.88 2.73 -14.83
N GLY A 384 13.55 2.87 -14.78
CA GLY A 384 12.72 3.18 -15.94
C GLY A 384 12.51 2.01 -16.92
N ARG A 385 12.78 0.76 -16.51
CA ARG A 385 12.45 -0.42 -17.32
C ARG A 385 10.97 -0.77 -17.14
N GLU A 386 10.19 -0.67 -18.21
CA GLU A 386 8.73 -0.72 -18.17
C GLU A 386 8.16 -2.05 -18.67
N TRP A 387 8.85 -3.15 -18.38
CA TRP A 387 8.36 -4.49 -18.73
C TRP A 387 6.96 -4.73 -18.15
N LEU A 388 6.00 -5.11 -18.99
CA LEU A 388 4.58 -5.31 -18.63
C LEU A 388 3.91 -4.06 -18.00
N ALA A 389 4.47 -2.87 -18.24
CA ALA A 389 3.93 -1.61 -17.71
C ALA A 389 3.84 -0.52 -18.78
N GLN A 390 4.01 -0.85 -20.06
CA GLN A 390 3.82 0.11 -21.14
C GLN A 390 2.39 0.66 -21.10
N PRO A 391 2.21 1.99 -21.33
CA PRO A 391 0.90 2.60 -21.33
C PRO A 391 0.08 2.19 -22.55
N GLU A 392 -1.24 2.15 -22.40
CA GLU A 392 -2.16 2.04 -23.52
C GLU A 392 -2.24 3.40 -24.22
N MET A 393 -2.04 3.39 -25.52
CA MET A 393 -2.08 4.61 -26.34
C MET A 393 -3.47 4.77 -26.98
N VAL A 394 -4.03 5.96 -26.89
CA VAL A 394 -5.24 6.34 -27.62
C VAL A 394 -4.82 7.31 -28.73
N GLY A 395 -5.01 6.84 -29.96
CA GLY A 395 -4.65 7.57 -31.17
C GLY A 395 -5.60 8.69 -31.53
#